data_d4334457a68f6303c22a36b58929eaa9
#
_entry.id   d4334457a68f6303c22a36b58929eaa9
#
_cell.length_a   1.000
_cell.length_b   1.000
_cell.length_c   1.000
_cell.angle_alpha   90.00
_cell.angle_beta   90.00
_cell.angle_gamma   90.00
#
_symmetry.space_group_name_H-M   'P 1'
#
loop_
_entity.id
_entity.type
_entity.pdbx_description
1 polymer ?
#
loop_
_entity_poly.entity_id
_entity_poly.type
_entity_poly.pdbx_seq_one_letter_code
_entity_poly.pdbx_strand_id
1 'polypeptide(L)'
;YELHGSTLRNYCTRCGKFYDVDFIANSTGVPRCTECGGIVKPDVVLYEEGLDEEVLSGAVDAIRHADTLIIGGTSLVVYPAAGLIRYFRGDNLVVINMQPTGADASADLCIAKPIGQVLSEDVSLD
;
A
#
# COMPACT_ATOMS: atom_id res chain seq x y z
N TYR A 1 4.79 -3.26 4.20
CA TYR A 1 4.71 -4.03 2.94
C TYR A 1 3.85 -3.30 1.92
N GLU A 2 4.46 -2.80 0.85
CA GLU A 2 3.77 -2.05 -0.22
C GLU A 2 3.32 -3.03 -1.31
N LEU A 3 2.14 -3.64 -1.14
CA LEU A 3 1.63 -4.69 -2.03
C LEU A 3 1.59 -4.29 -3.51
N HIS A 4 1.33 -3.02 -3.80
CA HIS A 4 1.26 -2.50 -5.16
C HIS A 4 2.49 -1.65 -5.53
N GLY A 5 3.54 -1.69 -4.71
CA GLY A 5 4.79 -0.97 -4.92
C GLY A 5 4.70 0.53 -4.64
N SER A 6 5.62 1.29 -5.23
CA SER A 6 5.74 2.73 -5.00
C SER A 6 6.25 3.47 -6.24
N THR A 7 5.70 4.66 -6.49
CA THR A 7 6.19 5.58 -7.52
C THR A 7 7.49 6.27 -7.13
N LEU A 8 7.91 6.17 -5.86
CA LEU A 8 9.18 6.73 -5.40
C LEU A 8 10.40 5.92 -5.87
N ARG A 9 10.18 4.66 -6.28
CA ARG A 9 11.19 3.77 -6.85
C ARG A 9 10.87 3.52 -8.32
N ASN A 10 11.88 3.64 -9.16
CA ASN A 10 11.72 3.44 -10.59
C ASN A 10 12.92 2.67 -11.13
N TYR A 11 12.71 1.77 -12.06
CA TYR A 11 13.78 0.92 -12.60
C TYR A 11 13.76 0.87 -14.12
N CYS A 12 14.95 0.79 -14.70
CA CYS A 12 15.08 0.51 -16.12
C CYS A 12 14.62 -0.92 -16.40
N THR A 13 13.68 -1.07 -17.33
CA THR A 13 13.14 -2.39 -17.74
C THR A 13 14.15 -3.28 -18.47
N ARG A 14 15.32 -2.73 -18.88
CA ARG A 14 16.35 -3.48 -19.59
C ARG A 14 17.56 -3.85 -18.71
N CYS A 15 18.09 -2.90 -17.92
CA CYS A 15 19.31 -3.14 -17.14
C CYS A 15 19.09 -3.07 -15.63
N GLY A 16 17.87 -2.82 -15.13
CA GLY A 16 17.54 -2.77 -13.72
C GLY A 16 18.07 -1.55 -12.97
N LYS A 17 18.70 -0.57 -13.64
CA LYS A 17 19.21 0.63 -12.97
C LYS A 17 18.08 1.37 -12.26
N PHE A 18 18.31 1.72 -11.00
CA PHE A 18 17.40 2.50 -10.17
C PHE A 18 17.38 3.98 -10.57
N TYR A 19 16.20 4.59 -10.46
CA TYR A 19 15.94 6.01 -10.60
C TYR A 19 14.94 6.48 -9.54
N ASP A 20 15.20 7.63 -8.95
CA ASP A 20 14.30 8.26 -7.99
C ASP A 20 13.12 8.98 -8.67
N VAL A 21 12.21 9.50 -7.85
CA VAL A 21 11.05 10.25 -8.33
C VAL A 21 11.45 11.56 -9.01
N ASP A 22 12.56 12.19 -8.60
CA ASP A 22 13.03 13.46 -9.16
C ASP A 22 13.49 13.27 -10.59
N PHE A 23 14.14 12.16 -10.91
CA PHE A 23 14.48 11.82 -12.30
C PHE A 23 13.22 11.73 -13.17
N ILE A 24 12.18 11.10 -12.67
CA ILE A 24 10.91 10.97 -13.41
C ILE A 24 10.23 12.33 -13.57
N ALA A 25 10.13 13.13 -12.49
CA ALA A 25 9.49 14.44 -12.50
C ALA A 25 10.16 15.43 -13.48
N ASN A 26 11.48 15.31 -13.64
CA ASN A 26 12.27 16.16 -14.55
C ASN A 26 12.39 15.59 -15.98
N SER A 27 11.86 14.39 -16.24
CA SER A 27 11.87 13.78 -17.56
C SER A 27 10.81 14.38 -18.49
N THR A 28 11.13 14.45 -19.79
CA THR A 28 10.16 14.85 -20.83
C THR A 28 9.72 13.63 -21.62
N GLY A 29 8.43 13.39 -21.72
CA GLY A 29 7.86 12.22 -22.40
C GLY A 29 8.13 10.92 -21.64
N VAL A 30 8.44 9.82 -22.33
CA VAL A 30 8.72 8.53 -21.72
C VAL A 30 10.14 8.52 -21.15
N PRO A 31 10.33 8.38 -19.82
CA PRO A 31 11.65 8.37 -19.19
C PRO A 31 12.55 7.27 -19.76
N ARG A 32 13.79 7.62 -20.06
CA ARG A 32 14.79 6.72 -20.65
C ARG A 32 16.00 6.56 -19.74
N CYS A 33 16.47 5.33 -19.61
CA CYS A 33 17.67 4.99 -18.87
C CYS A 33 18.92 5.70 -19.44
N THR A 34 19.69 6.36 -18.59
CA THR A 34 20.91 7.06 -18.96
C THR A 34 22.06 6.12 -19.36
N GLU A 35 21.99 4.83 -18.95
CA GLU A 35 23.01 3.83 -19.26
C GLU A 35 22.74 3.10 -20.59
N CYS A 36 21.50 2.64 -20.79
CA CYS A 36 21.22 1.75 -21.90
C CYS A 36 20.09 2.21 -22.81
N GLY A 37 19.46 3.38 -22.54
CA GLY A 37 18.33 3.91 -23.32
C GLY A 37 17.02 3.14 -23.17
N GLY A 38 16.96 2.14 -22.28
CA GLY A 38 15.72 1.39 -21.98
C GLY A 38 14.66 2.27 -21.31
N ILE A 39 13.41 1.84 -21.35
CA ILE A 39 12.32 2.55 -20.67
C ILE A 39 12.51 2.43 -19.14
N VAL A 40 12.29 3.52 -18.42
CA VAL A 40 12.23 3.51 -16.96
C VAL A 40 10.77 3.43 -16.53
N LYS A 41 10.43 2.38 -15.75
CA LYS A 41 9.08 2.11 -15.24
C LYS A 41 9.07 2.29 -13.72
N PRO A 42 8.02 2.87 -13.12
CA PRO A 42 7.85 2.86 -11.66
C PRO A 42 7.70 1.42 -11.16
N ASP A 43 8.18 1.20 -9.93
CA ASP A 43 8.03 -0.03 -9.17
C ASP A 43 6.58 -0.16 -8.67
N VAL A 44 5.66 -0.31 -9.60
CA VAL A 44 4.22 -0.39 -9.34
C VAL A 44 3.65 -1.59 -10.06
N VAL A 45 2.84 -2.38 -9.35
CA VAL A 45 2.07 -3.49 -9.91
C VAL A 45 0.88 -2.93 -10.67
N LEU A 46 0.80 -3.23 -11.96
CA LEU A 46 -0.29 -2.82 -12.83
C LEU A 46 -1.40 -3.86 -12.87
N TYR A 47 -2.52 -3.53 -13.51
CA TYR A 47 -3.60 -4.48 -13.78
C TYR A 47 -3.08 -5.69 -14.55
N GLU A 48 -3.54 -6.88 -14.16
CA GLU A 48 -3.12 -8.18 -14.72
C GLU A 48 -1.69 -8.63 -14.35
N GLU A 49 -0.92 -7.80 -13.64
CA GLU A 49 0.35 -8.20 -13.05
C GLU A 49 0.12 -8.89 -11.69
N GLY A 50 0.89 -9.96 -11.40
CA GLY A 50 0.88 -10.61 -10.08
C GLY A 50 1.55 -9.77 -9.01
N LEU A 51 1.07 -9.87 -7.77
CA LEU A 51 1.77 -9.30 -6.63
C LEU A 51 3.07 -10.08 -6.35
N ASP A 52 4.06 -9.39 -5.79
CA ASP A 52 5.27 -10.03 -5.29
C ASP A 52 4.94 -10.98 -4.13
N GLU A 53 5.33 -12.25 -4.25
CA GLU A 53 5.00 -13.29 -3.28
C GLU A 53 5.68 -13.08 -1.93
N GLU A 54 6.88 -12.52 -1.88
CA GLU A 54 7.59 -12.22 -0.64
C GLU A 54 6.93 -11.05 0.10
N VAL A 55 6.54 -10.01 -0.63
CA VAL A 55 5.81 -8.86 -0.06
C VAL A 55 4.43 -9.31 0.45
N LEU A 56 3.73 -10.15 -0.32
CA LEU A 56 2.42 -10.65 0.06
C LEU A 56 2.48 -11.55 1.30
N SER A 57 3.41 -12.51 1.32
CA SER A 57 3.58 -13.42 2.46
C SER A 57 4.01 -12.68 3.72
N GLY A 58 4.93 -11.71 3.60
CA GLY A 58 5.34 -10.87 4.71
C GLY A 58 4.20 -10.01 5.26
N ALA A 59 3.34 -9.46 4.39
CA ALA A 59 2.13 -8.72 4.81
C ALA A 59 1.15 -9.63 5.57
N VAL A 60 0.89 -10.84 5.06
CA VAL A 60 0.04 -11.84 5.74
C VAL A 60 0.59 -12.18 7.11
N ASP A 61 1.90 -12.38 7.20
CA ASP A 61 2.56 -12.73 8.46
C ASP A 61 2.49 -11.58 9.48
N ALA A 62 2.71 -10.36 9.06
CA ALA A 62 2.57 -9.17 9.90
C ALA A 62 1.14 -9.02 10.43
N ILE A 63 0.12 -9.17 9.57
CA ILE A 63 -1.30 -9.10 9.96
C ILE A 63 -1.65 -10.22 10.95
N ARG A 64 -1.13 -11.43 10.73
CA ARG A 64 -1.42 -12.60 11.57
C ARG A 64 -0.88 -12.45 12.99
N HIS A 65 0.24 -11.75 13.18
CA HIS A 65 0.89 -11.55 14.46
C HIS A 65 0.58 -10.19 15.12
N ALA A 66 -0.24 -9.36 14.49
CA ALA A 66 -0.64 -8.09 15.07
C ALA A 66 -1.70 -8.27 16.14
N ASP A 67 -1.58 -7.56 17.27
CA ASP A 67 -2.61 -7.47 18.31
C ASP A 67 -3.73 -6.51 17.89
N THR A 68 -3.37 -5.49 17.15
CA THR A 68 -4.26 -4.45 16.64
C THR A 68 -4.08 -4.29 15.14
N LEU A 69 -5.17 -4.31 14.39
CA LEU A 69 -5.20 -4.01 12.96
C LEU A 69 -6.01 -2.74 12.72
N ILE A 70 -5.36 -1.73 12.13
CA ILE A 70 -6.03 -0.49 11.72
C ILE A 70 -6.22 -0.51 10.20
N ILE A 71 -7.47 -0.44 9.76
CA ILE A 71 -7.85 -0.30 8.36
C ILE A 71 -8.22 1.15 8.11
N GLY A 72 -7.54 1.81 7.18
CA GLY A 72 -7.77 3.22 6.95
C GLY A 72 -7.70 3.66 5.49
N GLY A 73 -8.53 4.65 5.14
CA GLY A 73 -8.50 5.32 3.84
C GLY A 73 -8.75 4.40 2.63
N THR A 74 -9.58 3.37 2.78
CA THR A 74 -9.82 2.36 1.73
C THR A 74 -11.28 1.97 1.61
N SER A 75 -11.72 1.61 0.41
CA SER A 75 -13.04 1.00 0.17
C SER A 75 -13.09 -0.50 0.47
N LEU A 76 -11.94 -1.16 0.69
CA LEU A 76 -11.80 -2.61 0.88
C LEU A 76 -12.42 -3.47 -0.24
N VAL A 77 -12.37 -3.01 -1.49
CA VAL A 77 -12.93 -3.75 -2.64
C VAL A 77 -11.86 -4.29 -3.59
N VAL A 78 -10.59 -3.85 -3.45
CA VAL A 78 -9.50 -4.26 -4.34
C VAL A 78 -8.84 -5.54 -3.82
N TYR A 79 -9.00 -6.62 -4.56
CA TYR A 79 -8.37 -7.91 -4.23
C TYR A 79 -7.03 -8.05 -4.96
N PRO A 80 -6.04 -8.78 -4.35
CA PRO A 80 -6.16 -9.58 -3.12
C PRO A 80 -6.00 -8.78 -1.81
N ALA A 81 -5.61 -7.49 -1.84
CA ALA A 81 -5.33 -6.69 -0.64
C ALA A 81 -6.50 -6.69 0.36
N ALA A 82 -7.74 -6.45 -0.12
CA ALA A 82 -8.94 -6.48 0.74
C ALA A 82 -9.15 -7.83 1.44
N GLY A 83 -8.68 -8.92 0.86
CA GLY A 83 -8.78 -10.26 1.43
C GLY A 83 -7.80 -10.55 2.57
N LEU A 84 -6.76 -9.70 2.78
CA LEU A 84 -5.74 -9.94 3.80
C LEU A 84 -6.28 -9.80 5.23
N ILE A 85 -7.29 -9.00 5.44
CA ILE A 85 -7.96 -8.82 6.74
C ILE A 85 -8.41 -10.15 7.37
N ARG A 86 -8.76 -11.15 6.56
CA ARG A 86 -9.15 -12.49 7.03
C ARG A 86 -8.06 -13.25 7.80
N TYR A 87 -6.81 -12.82 7.66
CA TYR A 87 -5.68 -13.42 8.38
C TYR A 87 -5.45 -12.82 9.76
N PHE A 88 -6.08 -11.70 10.06
CA PHE A 88 -6.01 -11.08 11.39
C PHE A 88 -6.56 -12.01 12.47
N ARG A 89 -5.87 -12.08 13.61
CA ARG A 89 -6.20 -12.94 14.77
C ARG A 89 -6.07 -12.21 16.09
N GLY A 90 -5.76 -10.91 16.06
CA GLY A 90 -5.65 -10.08 17.25
C GLY A 90 -7.00 -9.67 17.81
N ASP A 91 -6.98 -8.89 18.87
CA ASP A 91 -8.14 -8.54 19.66
C ASP A 91 -8.79 -7.21 19.26
N ASN A 92 -8.08 -6.36 18.49
CA ASN A 92 -8.55 -5.01 18.19
C ASN A 92 -8.56 -4.74 16.68
N LEU A 93 -9.73 -4.71 16.08
CA LEU A 93 -9.93 -4.30 14.70
C LEU A 93 -10.52 -2.89 14.65
N VAL A 94 -9.76 -1.94 14.09
CA VAL A 94 -10.17 -0.54 13.97
C VAL A 94 -10.36 -0.17 12.50
N VAL A 95 -11.47 0.49 12.16
CA VAL A 95 -11.71 1.04 10.83
C VAL A 95 -11.77 2.57 10.92
N ILE A 96 -10.87 3.24 10.18
CA ILE A 96 -10.84 4.70 10.06
C ILE A 96 -11.10 5.05 8.59
N ASN A 97 -12.36 5.33 8.26
CA ASN A 97 -12.73 5.59 6.87
C ASN A 97 -13.96 6.50 6.81
N MET A 98 -14.00 7.41 5.83
CA MET A 98 -15.12 8.35 5.67
C MET A 98 -16.42 7.67 5.19
N GLN A 99 -16.29 6.54 4.52
CA GLN A 99 -17.41 5.77 4.00
C GLN A 99 -17.44 4.38 4.66
N PRO A 100 -18.61 3.78 4.82
CA PRO A 100 -18.72 2.42 5.32
C PRO A 100 -17.92 1.42 4.47
N THR A 101 -17.37 0.41 5.12
CA THR A 101 -16.62 -0.69 4.48
C THR A 101 -17.23 -2.05 4.84
N GLY A 102 -16.84 -3.09 4.12
CA GLY A 102 -17.24 -4.46 4.45
C GLY A 102 -16.68 -4.98 5.79
N ALA A 103 -15.71 -4.29 6.39
CA ALA A 103 -15.13 -4.67 7.67
C ALA A 103 -15.86 -4.09 8.89
N ASP A 104 -16.69 -3.07 8.70
CA ASP A 104 -17.32 -2.32 9.80
C ASP A 104 -18.13 -3.23 10.74
N ALA A 105 -18.81 -4.24 10.20
CA ALA A 105 -19.59 -5.16 11.00
C ALA A 105 -18.75 -6.06 11.94
N SER A 106 -17.46 -6.18 11.68
CA SER A 106 -16.51 -6.99 12.45
C SER A 106 -15.54 -6.14 13.26
N ALA A 107 -15.57 -4.82 13.08
CA ALA A 107 -14.66 -3.91 13.75
C ALA A 107 -15.10 -3.62 15.18
N ASP A 108 -14.12 -3.56 16.09
CA ASP A 108 -14.35 -3.14 17.49
C ASP A 108 -14.51 -1.62 17.59
N LEU A 109 -13.94 -0.88 16.67
CA LEU A 109 -14.05 0.57 16.60
C LEU A 109 -14.12 1.05 15.14
N CYS A 110 -15.15 1.86 14.83
CA CYS A 110 -15.29 2.55 13.55
C CYS A 110 -15.24 4.05 13.76
N ILE A 111 -14.34 4.75 13.04
CA ILE A 111 -14.18 6.19 13.07
C ILE A 111 -14.49 6.75 11.68
N ALA A 112 -15.62 7.45 11.52
CA ALA A 112 -16.07 8.02 10.27
C ALA A 112 -15.44 9.42 10.04
N LYS A 113 -14.10 9.48 9.94
CA LYS A 113 -13.31 10.71 9.72
C LYS A 113 -12.18 10.44 8.71
N PRO A 114 -11.59 11.52 8.13
CA PRO A 114 -10.35 11.39 7.35
C PRO A 114 -9.23 10.80 8.21
N ILE A 115 -8.57 9.73 7.72
CA ILE A 115 -7.51 9.03 8.49
C ILE A 115 -6.37 9.97 8.89
N GLY A 116 -5.97 10.91 8.02
CA GLY A 116 -4.93 11.89 8.33
C GLY A 116 -5.29 12.74 9.53
N GLN A 117 -6.55 13.19 9.64
CA GLN A 117 -7.03 13.95 10.78
C GLN A 117 -6.96 13.10 12.08
N VAL A 118 -7.49 11.89 12.05
CA VAL A 118 -7.51 11.01 13.22
C VAL A 118 -6.10 10.76 13.74
N LEU A 119 -5.16 10.41 12.85
CA LEU A 119 -3.81 10.07 13.25
C LEU A 119 -2.95 11.27 13.66
N SER A 120 -3.30 12.49 13.22
CA SER A 120 -2.55 13.70 13.56
C SER A 120 -3.11 14.48 14.76
N GLU A 121 -4.41 14.38 15.02
CA GLU A 121 -5.12 15.23 16.00
C GLU A 121 -5.70 14.41 17.15
N ASP A 122 -6.24 13.21 16.86
CA ASP A 122 -7.00 12.42 17.83
C ASP A 122 -6.13 11.33 18.52
N VAL A 123 -4.90 11.09 18.04
CA VAL A 123 -3.96 10.12 18.63
C VAL A 123 -2.76 10.86 19.23
N SER A 124 -2.58 10.77 20.55
CA SER A 124 -1.35 11.21 21.20
C SER A 124 -0.32 10.09 21.27
N LEU A 125 0.93 10.42 20.95
CA LEU A 125 2.08 9.53 21.16
C LEU A 125 2.71 9.95 22.49
N ASP A 126 2.30 9.31 23.58
CA ASP A 126 2.89 9.49 24.92
C ASP A 126 4.14 8.62 25.07
#